data_8671555eea002ec2139e965da240439d
#
_entry.id   8671555eea002ec2139e965da240439d
#
_cell.length_a   1.000
_cell.length_b   1.000
_cell.length_c   1.000
_cell.angle_alpha   90.00
_cell.angle_beta   90.00
_cell.angle_gamma   90.00
#
_symmetry.space_group_name_H-M   'P 1'
#
loop_
_entity.id
_entity.type
_entity.pdbx_description
1 polymer ?
#
loop_
_entity_poly.entity_id
_entity_poly.type
_entity_poly.pdbx_seq_one_letter_code
_entity_poly.pdbx_strand_id
1 'polypeptide(L)'
;MKVIFLVCLLIGAFTYDRNGAVNYAYQYARTPNHQCGNYIKCTPCSYWGSEACGYQSQGGDCANFVSQCLVKGGGHSKLSGGAPCRGYPCGFEEPGAKNLGDCLRKKGWTSTCGYHQAPPSNIQAGDVLIYHSGGCDNYSAHAVLVTKGGSSPKITCHSSVKVDASYDYMANSKPYYQWLHFN
;
A
#
# COMPACT_ATOMS: atom_id res chain seq x y z
N MET A 1 0.70 55.41 -9.11
CA MET A 1 1.46 54.17 -9.26
C MET A 1 0.79 53.09 -8.44
N LYS A 2 0.17 52.08 -9.03
CA LYS A 2 -0.40 50.90 -8.32
C LYS A 2 0.64 49.80 -8.36
N VAL A 3 1.15 49.43 -7.20
CA VAL A 3 2.06 48.29 -7.06
C VAL A 3 1.19 47.03 -6.96
N ILE A 4 1.25 46.18 -7.97
CA ILE A 4 0.59 44.85 -7.98
C ILE A 4 1.55 43.91 -7.30
N PHE A 5 1.21 43.44 -6.09
CA PHE A 5 1.90 42.33 -5.45
C PHE A 5 1.46 41.02 -6.12
N LEU A 6 2.36 40.44 -6.91
CA LEU A 6 2.20 39.08 -7.43
C LEU A 6 2.51 38.09 -6.32
N VAL A 7 1.50 37.54 -5.66
CA VAL A 7 1.68 36.44 -4.70
C VAL A 7 1.85 35.17 -5.49
N CYS A 8 3.09 34.73 -5.70
CA CYS A 8 3.39 33.39 -6.18
C CYS A 8 3.01 32.38 -5.07
N LEU A 9 1.84 31.79 -5.18
CA LEU A 9 1.51 30.58 -4.44
C LEU A 9 2.40 29.45 -4.95
N LEU A 10 3.47 29.16 -4.23
CA LEU A 10 4.23 27.93 -4.37
C LEU A 10 3.31 26.79 -3.90
N ILE A 11 2.55 26.22 -4.81
CA ILE A 11 1.89 24.93 -4.60
C ILE A 11 3.04 23.92 -4.59
N GLY A 12 3.52 23.59 -3.39
CA GLY A 12 4.46 22.50 -3.22
C GLY A 12 3.83 21.24 -3.78
N ALA A 13 4.33 20.77 -4.91
CA ALA A 13 3.97 19.47 -5.41
C ALA A 13 4.33 18.45 -4.32
N PHE A 14 3.34 17.78 -3.75
CA PHE A 14 3.57 16.66 -2.85
C PHE A 14 4.32 15.58 -3.65
N THR A 15 5.61 15.53 -3.48
CA THR A 15 6.44 14.50 -4.10
C THR A 15 6.40 13.26 -3.21
N TYR A 16 5.84 12.18 -3.72
CA TYR A 16 5.90 10.88 -3.07
C TYR A 16 7.34 10.36 -3.07
N ASP A 17 7.89 10.10 -1.87
CA ASP A 17 9.23 9.53 -1.68
C ASP A 17 9.17 8.00 -1.74
N ARG A 18 9.48 7.43 -2.88
CA ARG A 18 9.55 6.00 -3.10
C ARG A 18 10.57 5.29 -2.21
N ASN A 19 11.73 5.91 -2.00
CA ASN A 19 12.78 5.36 -1.16
C ASN A 19 12.37 5.33 0.31
N GLY A 20 11.73 6.39 0.78
CA GLY A 20 11.15 6.45 2.13
C GLY A 20 10.11 5.34 2.35
N ALA A 21 9.23 5.09 1.38
CA ALA A 21 8.25 4.01 1.46
C ALA A 21 8.91 2.62 1.53
N VAL A 22 9.94 2.37 0.72
CA VAL A 22 10.69 1.11 0.72
C VAL A 22 11.47 0.92 2.03
N ASN A 23 12.14 1.96 2.51
CA ASN A 23 12.86 1.92 3.79
C ASN A 23 11.92 1.61 4.96
N TYR A 24 10.74 2.22 4.98
CA TYR A 24 9.70 1.91 5.95
C TYR A 24 9.28 0.43 5.86
N ALA A 25 9.07 -0.10 4.66
CA ALA A 25 8.72 -1.49 4.46
C ALA A 25 9.80 -2.43 5.02
N TYR A 26 11.07 -2.19 4.76
CA TYR A 26 12.17 -3.00 5.30
C TYR A 26 12.26 -2.92 6.82
N GLN A 27 12.07 -1.73 7.38
CA GLN A 27 12.14 -1.53 8.82
C GLN A 27 11.06 -2.31 9.57
N TYR A 28 9.85 -2.37 9.01
CA TYR A 28 8.68 -2.93 9.70
C TYR A 28 8.16 -4.25 9.13
N ALA A 29 8.80 -4.82 8.11
CA ALA A 29 8.35 -6.06 7.48
C ALA A 29 8.21 -7.25 8.45
N ARG A 30 9.04 -7.29 9.48
CA ARG A 30 9.09 -8.39 10.47
C ARG A 30 8.62 -7.99 11.86
N THR A 31 8.22 -6.74 12.03
CA THR A 31 7.80 -6.20 13.31
C THR A 31 6.55 -5.36 13.15
N PRO A 32 5.66 -5.29 14.16
CA PRO A 32 4.57 -4.34 14.16
C PRO A 32 5.09 -2.92 13.95
N ASN A 33 4.46 -2.17 13.05
CA ASN A 33 4.75 -0.76 12.93
C ASN A 33 4.16 0.00 14.12
N HIS A 34 4.86 1.01 14.64
CA HIS A 34 4.54 1.68 15.91
C HIS A 34 3.14 2.29 16.00
N GLN A 35 2.53 2.55 14.87
CA GLN A 35 1.23 3.23 14.82
C GLN A 35 0.10 2.40 15.42
N CYS A 36 0.17 1.08 15.34
CA CYS A 36 -0.83 0.21 15.96
C CYS A 36 -0.58 0.00 17.45
N GLY A 37 0.66 -0.07 17.89
CA GLY A 37 1.01 -0.37 19.29
C GLY A 37 0.47 0.61 20.32
N ASN A 38 0.17 1.83 19.93
CA ASN A 38 -0.36 2.87 20.81
C ASN A 38 -1.89 2.90 20.90
N TYR A 39 -2.60 2.06 20.17
CA TYR A 39 -4.07 2.08 20.10
C TYR A 39 -4.69 0.82 20.67
N ILE A 40 -4.55 0.62 21.95
CA ILE A 40 -5.08 -0.54 22.69
C ILE A 40 -6.59 -0.77 22.42
N LYS A 41 -7.35 0.30 22.22
CA LYS A 41 -8.80 0.22 21.94
C LYS A 41 -9.14 -0.25 20.54
N CYS A 42 -8.19 -0.21 19.61
CA CYS A 42 -8.42 -0.56 18.21
C CYS A 42 -8.01 -1.97 17.85
N THR A 43 -7.71 -2.78 18.84
CA THR A 43 -7.31 -4.18 18.67
C THR A 43 -6.15 -4.31 17.65
N PRO A 44 -4.98 -3.75 17.94
CA PRO A 44 -3.88 -3.70 16.98
C PRO A 44 -3.53 -5.07 16.39
N CYS A 45 -3.63 -6.11 17.19
CA CYS A 45 -3.34 -7.49 16.76
C CYS A 45 -4.23 -7.98 15.62
N SER A 46 -5.43 -7.46 15.47
CA SER A 46 -6.30 -7.85 14.35
C SER A 46 -5.81 -7.33 12.99
N TYR A 47 -4.86 -6.39 12.98
CA TYR A 47 -4.25 -5.85 11.77
C TYR A 47 -2.86 -6.41 11.45
N TRP A 48 -2.21 -7.02 12.45
CA TRP A 48 -0.85 -7.52 12.28
C TRP A 48 -0.78 -8.93 11.73
N GLY A 49 -1.91 -9.61 11.73
CA GLY A 49 -1.93 -11.05 11.51
C GLY A 49 -1.43 -11.82 12.73
N SER A 50 -1.53 -13.12 12.62
CA SER A 50 -1.25 -14.06 13.71
C SER A 50 0.21 -14.03 14.21
N GLU A 51 1.15 -13.65 13.35
CA GLU A 51 2.57 -13.77 13.66
C GLU A 51 3.05 -12.77 14.70
N ALA A 52 2.53 -11.53 14.65
CA ALA A 52 2.97 -10.48 15.55
C ALA A 52 2.27 -10.49 16.92
N CYS A 53 1.04 -10.98 16.98
CA CYS A 53 0.20 -10.93 18.19
C CYS A 53 -0.28 -12.29 18.66
N GLY A 54 0.10 -13.38 18.00
CA GLY A 54 -0.39 -14.72 18.32
C GLY A 54 -1.89 -14.91 18.05
N TYR A 55 -2.50 -13.98 17.33
CA TYR A 55 -3.93 -13.99 17.03
C TYR A 55 -4.19 -14.22 15.56
N GLN A 56 -5.03 -15.18 15.27
CA GLN A 56 -5.55 -15.44 13.92
C GLN A 56 -6.62 -14.38 13.60
N SER A 57 -6.20 -13.23 13.08
CA SER A 57 -7.16 -12.22 12.68
C SER A 57 -7.95 -12.68 11.46
N GLN A 58 -9.20 -12.28 11.39
CA GLN A 58 -10.09 -12.59 10.27
C GLN A 58 -9.77 -11.79 8.99
N GLY A 59 -8.73 -11.01 9.00
CA GLY A 59 -8.25 -10.26 7.86
C GLY A 59 -6.81 -9.87 8.09
N GLY A 60 -5.93 -10.12 7.18
CA GLY A 60 -4.56 -9.70 7.30
C GLY A 60 -4.42 -8.18 7.29
N ASP A 61 -3.31 -7.69 7.78
CA ASP A 61 -2.95 -6.27 7.78
C ASP A 61 -2.20 -5.82 6.52
N CYS A 62 -2.21 -6.61 5.48
CA CYS A 62 -1.41 -6.37 4.28
C CYS A 62 -1.62 -4.98 3.66
N ALA A 63 -2.87 -4.55 3.51
CA ALA A 63 -3.19 -3.24 2.96
C ALA A 63 -2.87 -2.11 3.94
N ASN A 64 -3.10 -2.34 5.24
CA ASN A 64 -2.73 -1.37 6.26
C ASN A 64 -1.21 -1.15 6.28
N PHE A 65 -0.41 -2.21 6.23
CA PHE A 65 1.04 -2.12 6.12
C PHE A 65 1.49 -1.33 4.89
N VAL A 66 0.97 -1.67 3.70
CA VAL A 66 1.30 -0.93 2.47
C VAL A 66 0.88 0.53 2.59
N SER A 67 -0.32 0.82 3.10
CA SER A 67 -0.79 2.20 3.31
C SER A 67 0.16 2.99 4.20
N GLN A 68 0.68 2.38 5.26
CA GLN A 68 1.64 3.04 6.15
C GLN A 68 3.00 3.25 5.47
N CYS A 69 3.47 2.31 4.66
CA CYS A 69 4.66 2.51 3.84
C CYS A 69 4.51 3.74 2.96
N LEU A 70 3.37 3.88 2.27
CA LEU A 70 3.11 5.02 1.38
C LEU A 70 3.01 6.34 2.15
N VAL A 71 2.25 6.38 3.24
CA VAL A 71 1.93 7.64 3.95
C VAL A 71 3.04 8.01 4.93
N LYS A 72 3.49 7.08 5.77
CA LYS A 72 4.48 7.35 6.82
C LYS A 72 5.90 7.30 6.30
N GLY A 73 6.21 6.32 5.45
CA GLY A 73 7.50 6.20 4.82
C GLY A 73 7.68 7.17 3.67
N GLY A 74 6.73 7.19 2.74
CA GLY A 74 6.83 7.92 1.48
C GLY A 74 6.21 9.31 1.46
N GLY A 75 5.60 9.78 2.55
CA GLY A 75 4.97 11.11 2.60
C GLY A 75 3.75 11.27 1.70
N HIS A 76 3.19 10.17 1.17
CA HIS A 76 1.97 10.22 0.37
C HIS A 76 0.82 10.86 1.17
N SER A 77 -0.04 11.61 0.50
CA SER A 77 -1.23 12.18 1.14
C SER A 77 -2.08 11.06 1.75
N LYS A 78 -2.73 11.35 2.91
CA LYS A 78 -3.55 10.36 3.64
C LYS A 78 -4.45 9.56 2.71
N LEU A 79 -4.46 8.25 2.90
CA LEU A 79 -5.32 7.29 2.19
C LEU A 79 -6.66 7.10 2.91
N SER A 80 -7.06 8.10 3.70
CA SER A 80 -8.31 8.17 4.45
C SER A 80 -9.16 9.32 3.92
N GLY A 81 -10.46 9.28 4.09
CA GLY A 81 -11.32 10.40 3.71
C GLY A 81 -12.56 10.01 2.88
N GLY A 82 -13.21 8.93 3.25
CA GLY A 82 -14.45 8.47 2.61
C GLY A 82 -14.22 7.36 1.58
N ALA A 83 -15.30 6.75 1.14
CA ALA A 83 -15.23 5.68 0.14
C ALA A 83 -14.68 6.23 -1.20
N PRO A 84 -13.75 5.52 -1.89
CA PRO A 84 -13.13 4.25 -1.51
C PRO A 84 -11.96 4.37 -0.52
N CYS A 85 -11.52 5.56 -0.13
CA CYS A 85 -10.43 5.78 0.82
C CYS A 85 -10.97 5.82 2.25
N ARG A 86 -11.21 4.67 2.84
CA ARG A 86 -11.68 4.56 4.21
C ARG A 86 -10.49 4.54 5.17
N GLY A 87 -10.31 5.61 5.94
CA GLY A 87 -9.48 5.54 7.14
C GLY A 87 -10.14 4.69 8.22
N TYR A 88 -9.34 4.05 9.03
CA TYR A 88 -9.83 3.28 10.18
C TYR A 88 -10.02 4.20 11.40
N PRO A 89 -10.94 3.86 12.33
CA PRO A 89 -11.21 4.70 13.50
C PRO A 89 -9.99 5.04 14.36
N CYS A 90 -8.94 4.25 14.23
CA CYS A 90 -7.68 4.44 14.96
C CYS A 90 -6.67 5.33 14.24
N GLY A 91 -7.05 6.01 13.18
CA GLY A 91 -6.15 6.84 12.39
C GLY A 91 -5.22 6.04 11.47
N PHE A 92 -5.52 4.76 11.27
CA PHE A 92 -4.81 3.95 10.30
C PHE A 92 -5.24 4.29 8.89
N GLU A 93 -4.32 4.08 8.00
CA GLU A 93 -4.57 4.16 6.58
C GLU A 93 -5.42 2.96 6.11
N GLU A 94 -5.76 2.91 4.84
CA GLU A 94 -6.72 1.96 4.29
C GLU A 94 -6.38 0.48 4.59
N PRO A 95 -7.23 -0.24 5.31
CA PRO A 95 -6.95 -1.62 5.71
C PRO A 95 -7.37 -2.67 4.70
N GLY A 96 -8.20 -2.35 3.72
CA GLY A 96 -8.70 -3.29 2.72
C GLY A 96 -7.89 -3.24 1.43
N ALA A 97 -7.36 -4.38 0.95
CA ALA A 97 -6.51 -4.41 -0.23
C ALA A 97 -7.22 -3.89 -1.50
N LYS A 98 -8.46 -4.33 -1.77
CA LYS A 98 -9.25 -3.78 -2.88
C LYS A 98 -9.51 -2.29 -2.71
N ASN A 99 -9.90 -1.88 -1.51
CA ASN A 99 -10.17 -0.47 -1.22
C ASN A 99 -8.91 0.39 -1.35
N LEU A 100 -7.74 -0.13 -0.98
CA LEU A 100 -6.46 0.53 -1.21
C LEU A 100 -6.24 0.77 -2.71
N GLY A 101 -6.46 -0.24 -3.55
CA GLY A 101 -6.34 -0.09 -4.99
C GLY A 101 -7.29 0.97 -5.56
N ASP A 102 -8.55 0.96 -5.13
CA ASP A 102 -9.55 1.95 -5.53
C ASP A 102 -9.16 3.37 -5.06
N CYS A 103 -8.64 3.47 -3.84
CA CYS A 103 -8.16 4.73 -3.28
C CYS A 103 -6.98 5.29 -4.07
N LEU A 104 -5.98 4.47 -4.39
CA LEU A 104 -4.81 4.90 -5.16
C LEU A 104 -5.21 5.34 -6.57
N ARG A 105 -6.10 4.61 -7.26
CA ARG A 105 -6.65 5.02 -8.56
C ARG A 105 -7.35 6.38 -8.47
N LYS A 106 -8.17 6.60 -7.44
CA LYS A 106 -8.83 7.89 -7.19
C LYS A 106 -7.82 9.03 -6.97
N LYS A 107 -6.64 8.71 -6.46
CA LYS A 107 -5.53 9.66 -6.25
C LYS A 107 -4.61 9.81 -7.46
N GLY A 108 -4.99 9.28 -8.60
CA GLY A 108 -4.29 9.48 -9.87
C GLY A 108 -3.21 8.44 -10.19
N TRP A 109 -3.09 7.37 -9.41
CA TRP A 109 -2.20 6.28 -9.76
C TRP A 109 -2.70 5.56 -11.00
N THR A 110 -1.81 5.29 -11.95
CA THR A 110 -2.15 4.43 -13.09
C THR A 110 -2.27 2.98 -12.65
N SER A 111 -3.17 2.24 -13.29
CA SER A 111 -3.45 0.86 -12.91
C SER A 111 -3.66 -0.01 -14.13
N THR A 112 -3.02 -1.18 -14.11
CA THR A 112 -3.32 -2.30 -15.01
C THR A 112 -3.72 -3.50 -14.19
N CYS A 113 -4.65 -4.31 -14.66
CA CYS A 113 -5.05 -5.53 -13.98
C CYS A 113 -5.45 -6.62 -14.96
N GLY A 114 -5.08 -7.86 -14.67
CA GLY A 114 -5.41 -9.02 -15.48
C GLY A 114 -4.93 -10.34 -14.87
N TYR A 115 -5.35 -11.43 -15.50
CA TYR A 115 -4.91 -12.78 -15.13
C TYR A 115 -3.42 -12.96 -15.43
N HIS A 116 -2.62 -13.27 -14.39
CA HIS A 116 -1.15 -13.31 -14.47
C HIS A 116 -0.55 -12.10 -15.19
N GLN A 117 -1.14 -10.91 -14.96
CA GLN A 117 -0.70 -9.66 -15.61
C GLN A 117 0.79 -9.43 -15.37
N ALA A 118 1.56 -9.42 -16.45
CA ALA A 118 2.98 -9.11 -16.41
C ALA A 118 3.22 -7.70 -15.81
N PRO A 119 4.35 -7.50 -15.12
CA PRO A 119 4.72 -6.18 -14.64
C PRO A 119 4.78 -5.18 -15.80
N PRO A 120 4.12 -4.01 -15.70
CA PRO A 120 4.32 -2.92 -16.64
C PRO A 120 5.80 -2.49 -16.67
N SER A 121 6.28 -2.04 -17.83
CA SER A 121 7.69 -1.66 -18.03
C SER A 121 8.16 -0.51 -17.13
N ASN A 122 7.21 0.30 -16.65
CA ASN A 122 7.46 1.45 -15.77
C ASN A 122 7.33 1.14 -14.26
N ILE A 123 7.12 -0.13 -13.87
CA ILE A 123 7.03 -0.49 -12.45
C ILE A 123 8.35 -0.21 -11.74
N GLN A 124 8.26 0.47 -10.61
CA GLN A 124 9.38 0.93 -9.79
C GLN A 124 9.20 0.51 -8.32
N ALA A 125 10.30 0.56 -7.58
CA ALA A 125 10.24 0.49 -6.13
C ALA A 125 9.33 1.60 -5.57
N GLY A 126 8.53 1.27 -4.57
CA GLY A 126 7.50 2.16 -4.03
C GLY A 126 6.13 2.04 -4.71
N ASP A 127 6.01 1.31 -5.81
CA ASP A 127 4.71 0.98 -6.40
C ASP A 127 3.98 -0.11 -5.60
N VAL A 128 2.73 -0.36 -5.95
CA VAL A 128 1.89 -1.33 -5.24
C VAL A 128 1.42 -2.41 -6.20
N LEU A 129 1.46 -3.65 -5.73
CA LEU A 129 0.80 -4.77 -6.39
C LEU A 129 -0.31 -5.30 -5.49
N ILE A 130 -1.49 -5.53 -6.07
CA ILE A 130 -2.61 -6.19 -5.40
C ILE A 130 -2.93 -7.47 -6.14
N TYR A 131 -2.95 -8.58 -5.41
CA TYR A 131 -3.39 -9.87 -5.92
C TYR A 131 -4.87 -10.07 -5.62
N HIS A 132 -5.63 -10.62 -6.56
CA HIS A 132 -7.03 -10.95 -6.40
C HIS A 132 -7.30 -12.43 -6.75
N SER A 133 -8.25 -13.05 -6.07
CA SER A 133 -8.58 -14.47 -6.28
C SER A 133 -9.48 -14.73 -7.51
N GLY A 134 -10.40 -13.82 -7.81
CA GLY A 134 -11.46 -14.07 -8.80
C GLY A 134 -11.76 -12.87 -9.70
N GLY A 135 -10.73 -12.13 -10.12
CA GLY A 135 -10.87 -10.93 -10.94
C GLY A 135 -10.48 -9.66 -10.19
N CYS A 136 -10.26 -8.60 -10.96
CA CYS A 136 -9.68 -7.35 -10.46
C CYS A 136 -10.56 -6.56 -9.47
N ASP A 137 -11.85 -6.89 -9.40
CA ASP A 137 -12.78 -6.27 -8.46
C ASP A 137 -13.12 -7.15 -7.25
N ASN A 138 -12.44 -8.30 -7.12
CA ASN A 138 -12.69 -9.24 -6.04
C ASN A 138 -12.10 -8.73 -4.72
N TYR A 139 -12.91 -8.79 -3.64
CA TYR A 139 -12.48 -8.40 -2.28
C TYR A 139 -11.52 -9.38 -1.63
N SER A 140 -11.47 -10.64 -2.07
CA SER A 140 -10.44 -11.58 -1.62
C SER A 140 -9.10 -11.21 -2.24
N ALA A 141 -8.46 -10.20 -1.67
CA ALA A 141 -7.29 -9.56 -2.21
C ALA A 141 -6.15 -9.50 -1.18
N HIS A 142 -4.93 -9.28 -1.67
CA HIS A 142 -3.74 -9.12 -0.85
C HIS A 142 -2.86 -8.02 -1.43
N ALA A 143 -2.47 -7.05 -0.61
CA ALA A 143 -1.65 -5.92 -1.03
C ALA A 143 -0.19 -6.10 -0.62
N VAL A 144 0.73 -5.71 -1.49
CA VAL A 144 2.18 -5.74 -1.26
C VAL A 144 2.84 -4.48 -1.80
N LEU A 145 3.93 -4.06 -1.18
CA LEU A 145 4.77 -2.99 -1.70
C LEU A 145 5.83 -3.57 -2.63
N VAL A 146 6.00 -2.97 -3.79
CA VAL A 146 7.13 -3.26 -4.68
C VAL A 146 8.40 -2.64 -4.07
N THR A 147 9.38 -3.47 -3.75
CA THR A 147 10.65 -3.03 -3.16
C THR A 147 11.79 -2.95 -4.17
N LYS A 148 11.67 -3.65 -5.29
CA LYS A 148 12.55 -3.53 -6.45
C LYS A 148 11.70 -3.58 -7.72
N GLY A 149 11.88 -2.63 -8.61
CA GLY A 149 11.15 -2.55 -9.88
C GLY A 149 11.77 -3.39 -11.00
N GLY A 150 11.33 -3.12 -12.23
CA GLY A 150 11.83 -3.76 -13.44
C GLY A 150 11.05 -5.00 -13.86
N SER A 151 11.61 -5.82 -14.74
CA SER A 151 10.94 -7.00 -15.33
C SER A 151 10.75 -8.16 -14.35
N SER A 152 11.48 -8.18 -13.25
CA SER A 152 11.38 -9.20 -12.19
C SER A 152 11.24 -8.53 -10.82
N PRO A 153 10.12 -7.84 -10.56
CA PRO A 153 9.95 -7.07 -9.34
C PRO A 153 10.06 -7.92 -8.09
N LYS A 154 10.53 -7.30 -7.01
CA LYS A 154 10.49 -7.89 -5.67
C LYS A 154 9.47 -7.16 -4.82
N ILE A 155 8.88 -7.88 -3.88
CA ILE A 155 7.83 -7.36 -3.02
C ILE A 155 8.11 -7.63 -1.54
N THR A 156 7.56 -6.75 -0.71
CA THR A 156 7.55 -6.91 0.74
C THR A 156 6.13 -6.71 1.27
N CYS A 157 5.70 -7.54 2.23
CA CYS A 157 4.34 -7.49 2.77
C CYS A 157 4.23 -8.06 4.18
N HIS A 158 3.09 -7.77 4.81
CA HIS A 158 2.57 -8.39 6.03
C HIS A 158 1.52 -9.48 5.73
N SER A 159 0.96 -10.07 6.77
CA SER A 159 -0.02 -11.18 6.79
C SER A 159 0.56 -12.53 6.40
N SER A 160 1.48 -12.58 5.51
CA SER A 160 2.40 -13.67 5.19
C SER A 160 3.72 -12.98 4.96
N VAL A 161 4.48 -12.77 6.02
CA VAL A 161 5.69 -11.94 6.00
C VAL A 161 6.62 -12.35 4.87
N LYS A 162 6.82 -11.44 3.94
CA LYS A 162 7.77 -11.59 2.83
C LYS A 162 8.65 -10.36 2.76
N VAL A 163 9.93 -10.56 2.49
CA VAL A 163 10.90 -9.49 2.25
C VAL A 163 11.63 -9.84 0.96
N ASP A 164 11.55 -8.95 -0.03
CA ASP A 164 12.14 -9.14 -1.35
C ASP A 164 11.76 -10.47 -2.02
N ALA A 165 10.54 -10.94 -1.79
CA ALA A 165 10.04 -12.13 -2.47
C ALA A 165 9.76 -11.86 -3.95
N SER A 166 9.68 -12.92 -4.75
CA SER A 166 9.22 -12.79 -6.13
C SER A 166 7.78 -12.29 -6.18
N TYR A 167 7.46 -11.42 -7.14
CA TYR A 167 6.13 -10.85 -7.29
C TYR A 167 5.04 -11.88 -7.59
N ASP A 168 5.40 -13.05 -8.07
CA ASP A 168 4.47 -14.12 -8.44
C ASP A 168 4.23 -15.16 -7.35
N TYR A 169 4.71 -14.91 -6.12
CA TYR A 169 4.64 -15.90 -5.03
C TYR A 169 3.20 -16.34 -4.68
N MET A 170 2.17 -15.56 -5.07
CA MET A 170 0.76 -15.90 -4.88
C MET A 170 0.06 -16.41 -6.15
N ALA A 171 0.77 -16.69 -7.21
CA ALA A 171 0.21 -17.05 -8.52
C ALA A 171 -0.85 -18.15 -8.49
N ASN A 172 -0.65 -19.16 -7.65
CA ASN A 172 -1.57 -20.30 -7.54
C ASN A 172 -2.85 -19.99 -6.76
N SER A 173 -2.83 -19.01 -5.86
CA SER A 173 -3.98 -18.69 -4.97
C SER A 173 -4.71 -17.43 -5.37
N LYS A 174 -4.00 -16.49 -5.98
CA LYS A 174 -4.52 -15.18 -6.39
C LYS A 174 -3.92 -14.78 -7.73
N PRO A 175 -4.46 -15.34 -8.84
CA PRO A 175 -3.82 -15.21 -10.15
C PRO A 175 -4.09 -13.90 -10.87
N TYR A 176 -4.92 -13.01 -10.34
CA TYR A 176 -5.15 -11.70 -10.95
C TYR A 176 -4.27 -10.67 -10.28
N TYR A 177 -3.44 -9.96 -11.06
CA TYR A 177 -2.48 -8.97 -10.59
C TYR A 177 -2.93 -7.58 -11.01
N GLN A 178 -3.12 -6.71 -10.04
CA GLN A 178 -3.36 -5.28 -10.23
C GLN A 178 -2.10 -4.51 -9.86
N TRP A 179 -1.41 -4.00 -10.86
CA TRP A 179 -0.26 -3.12 -10.70
C TRP A 179 -0.75 -1.68 -10.58
N LEU A 180 -0.22 -0.97 -9.63
CA LEU A 180 -0.53 0.44 -9.34
C LEU A 180 0.78 1.22 -9.32
N HIS A 181 0.90 2.17 -10.23
CA HIS A 181 2.10 2.99 -10.44
C HIS A 181 1.81 4.45 -10.15
N PHE A 182 2.66 5.08 -9.36
CA PHE A 182 2.65 6.52 -9.11
C PHE A 182 3.39 7.23 -10.25
N ASN A 183 2.71 8.15 -10.94
CA ASN A 183 3.24 8.91 -12.07
C ASN A 183 4.17 10.05 -11.64
#